data_b3c3b4ffed591b7c0e1ee19d11edd3bf
#
_entry.id   b3c3b4ffed591b7c0e1ee19d11edd3bf
#
_cell.length_a   1.000
_cell.length_b   1.000
_cell.length_c   1.000
_cell.angle_alpha   90.00
_cell.angle_beta   90.00
_cell.angle_gamma   90.00
#
_symmetry.space_group_name_H-M   'P 1'
#
loop_
_entity.id
_entity.type
_entity.pdbx_description
1 polymer ?
#
loop_
_entity_poly.entity_id
_entity_poly.type
_entity_poly.pdbx_seq_one_letter_code
_entity_poly.pdbx_strand_id
1 'polypeptide(L)'
;MTPPIDDEFGFSSSDEAELLALATDVDTHGAKRKAGQDNGPPSKRIAIQYPAAVTALTKTFGHKEFQLKQEQVISRILGGDSATVVFPTGGGKSLCYQIPALVFADVDAGSRSEGESGITLVVSPLIALMKDQVDVLVQRGVKAATIDSTKSREEYLHTCEMLRNGELKLLYCAPERLNNEGFVEQMKHIRGGIRLLAVDEAHCISEWGHAFRPDYLS
;
A
#
# COMPACT_ATOMS: atom_id res chain seq x y z
N MET A 1 -32.91 17.27 27.55
CA MET A 1 -33.43 15.94 27.18
C MET A 1 -32.87 15.64 25.83
N THR A 2 -31.71 15.04 25.81
CA THR A 2 -30.98 14.60 24.60
C THR A 2 -31.43 13.17 24.28
N PRO A 3 -31.74 12.82 23.02
CA PRO A 3 -32.09 11.44 22.68
C PRO A 3 -30.82 10.54 22.69
N PRO A 4 -30.99 9.27 22.98
CA PRO A 4 -29.87 8.32 22.99
C PRO A 4 -29.35 8.06 21.57
N ILE A 5 -28.06 7.96 21.45
CA ILE A 5 -27.34 7.52 20.24
C ILE A 5 -27.47 5.98 20.24
N ASP A 6 -28.23 5.45 19.30
CA ASP A 6 -28.30 4.01 19.07
C ASP A 6 -27.01 3.58 18.28
N ASP A 7 -26.14 2.86 19.00
CA ASP A 7 -25.04 2.12 18.42
C ASP A 7 -25.59 0.78 17.88
N GLU A 8 -26.03 0.77 16.65
CA GLU A 8 -26.49 -0.46 16.00
C GLU A 8 -25.68 -0.70 14.71
N PHE A 9 -24.44 -1.16 14.88
CA PHE A 9 -23.71 -1.90 13.84
C PHE A 9 -23.58 -3.36 14.28
N GLY A 10 -24.69 -4.08 14.18
CA GLY A 10 -24.72 -5.52 14.36
C GLY A 10 -24.19 -6.24 13.14
N PHE A 11 -22.90 -6.56 13.10
CA PHE A 11 -22.42 -7.62 12.23
C PHE A 11 -22.92 -8.96 12.77
N SER A 12 -23.70 -9.65 11.96
CA SER A 12 -24.16 -11.00 12.27
C SER A 12 -22.99 -11.97 12.14
N SER A 13 -22.90 -12.95 13.05
CA SER A 13 -21.90 -14.02 13.00
C SER A 13 -21.95 -14.88 11.72
N SER A 14 -23.02 -14.74 10.91
CA SER A 14 -23.15 -15.34 9.58
C SER A 14 -22.29 -14.62 8.53
N ASP A 15 -22.07 -13.32 8.65
CA ASP A 15 -21.30 -12.53 7.69
C ASP A 15 -19.81 -12.76 7.84
N GLU A 16 -19.32 -13.02 9.06
CA GLU A 16 -17.93 -13.44 9.31
C GLU A 16 -17.63 -14.84 8.74
N ALA A 17 -18.59 -15.75 8.81
CA ALA A 17 -18.42 -17.09 8.26
C ALA A 17 -18.39 -17.08 6.72
N GLU A 18 -19.16 -16.20 6.07
CA GLU A 18 -19.21 -16.04 4.61
C GLU A 18 -17.94 -15.38 4.07
N LEU A 19 -17.39 -14.38 4.77
CA LEU A 19 -16.09 -13.76 4.46
C LEU A 19 -14.92 -14.76 4.64
N LEU A 20 -14.99 -15.63 5.64
CA LEU A 20 -13.98 -16.66 5.86
C LEU A 20 -14.06 -17.75 4.77
N ALA A 21 -15.26 -18.10 4.31
CA ALA A 21 -15.48 -19.05 3.22
C ALA A 21 -14.96 -18.52 1.87
N LEU A 22 -15.17 -17.24 1.58
CA LEU A 22 -14.62 -16.59 0.38
C LEU A 22 -13.09 -16.50 0.39
N ALA A 23 -12.45 -16.41 1.55
CA ALA A 23 -11.00 -16.41 1.68
C ALA A 23 -10.38 -17.80 1.47
N THR A 24 -11.14 -18.88 1.61
CA THR A 24 -10.66 -20.26 1.43
C THR A 24 -10.85 -20.81 0.01
N ASP A 25 -11.63 -20.14 -0.83
CA ASP A 25 -12.04 -20.68 -2.16
C ASP A 25 -11.08 -20.27 -3.32
N VAL A 26 -10.00 -19.56 -3.04
CA VAL A 26 -9.01 -19.14 -4.06
C VAL A 26 -7.89 -20.17 -4.28
N ASP A 27 -7.88 -21.30 -3.55
CA ASP A 27 -6.76 -22.26 -3.57
C ASP A 27 -7.13 -23.69 -4.03
N THR A 28 -8.20 -23.87 -4.82
CA THR A 28 -8.58 -25.20 -5.33
C THR A 28 -8.49 -25.34 -6.84
N HIS A 29 -7.27 -25.24 -7.39
CA HIS A 29 -6.92 -25.97 -8.62
C HIS A 29 -5.51 -26.53 -8.49
N GLY A 30 -5.41 -27.77 -8.00
CA GLY A 30 -4.14 -28.50 -7.99
C GLY A 30 -4.06 -29.66 -7.02
N ALA A 31 -4.52 -30.85 -7.49
CA ALA A 31 -4.05 -32.19 -7.10
C ALA A 31 -3.99 -32.58 -5.61
N LYS A 32 -4.90 -33.47 -5.22
CA LYS A 32 -4.81 -34.34 -4.04
C LYS A 32 -3.42 -34.97 -3.91
N ARG A 33 -2.68 -34.61 -2.87
CA ARG A 33 -1.54 -35.39 -2.37
C ARG A 33 -1.78 -35.81 -0.94
N LYS A 34 -1.53 -37.13 -0.69
CA LYS A 34 -1.70 -37.84 0.60
C LYS A 34 -0.85 -37.19 1.70
N ALA A 35 -1.41 -37.17 2.91
CA ALA A 35 -0.69 -36.87 4.14
C ALA A 35 0.51 -37.83 4.30
N GLY A 36 1.71 -37.30 4.15
CA GLY A 36 2.98 -37.93 4.51
C GLY A 36 3.67 -37.04 5.53
N GLN A 37 4.16 -37.63 6.62
CA GLN A 37 4.97 -36.99 7.64
C GLN A 37 6.19 -36.37 6.97
N ASP A 38 6.27 -35.04 7.00
CA ASP A 38 7.40 -34.31 6.45
C ASP A 38 8.45 -34.08 7.57
N ASN A 39 9.43 -34.97 7.63
CA ASN A 39 10.71 -34.78 8.30
C ASN A 39 11.71 -34.20 7.27
N GLY A 40 11.36 -33.08 6.65
CA GLY A 40 12.26 -32.37 5.73
C GLY A 40 13.29 -31.54 6.50
N PRO A 41 14.52 -31.39 5.95
CA PRO A 41 15.53 -30.51 6.55
C PRO A 41 15.04 -29.06 6.50
N PRO A 42 15.53 -28.17 7.42
CA PRO A 42 15.05 -26.80 7.53
C PRO A 42 15.12 -26.12 6.16
N SER A 43 13.98 -25.56 5.74
CA SER A 43 13.82 -24.90 4.44
C SER A 43 14.99 -23.95 4.19
N LYS A 44 15.72 -24.17 3.11
CA LYS A 44 16.73 -23.24 2.60
C LYS A 44 16.08 -21.85 2.56
N ARG A 45 16.63 -20.90 3.33
CA ARG A 45 16.28 -19.49 3.19
C ARG A 45 16.44 -19.16 1.72
N ILE A 46 15.33 -18.85 1.05
CA ILE A 46 15.36 -18.38 -0.34
C ILE A 46 16.23 -17.13 -0.30
N ALA A 47 17.28 -17.13 -1.14
CA ALA A 47 18.17 -15.97 -1.21
C ALA A 47 17.32 -14.73 -1.49
N ILE A 48 17.49 -13.68 -0.68
CA ILE A 48 16.73 -12.44 -0.79
C ILE A 48 16.96 -11.88 -2.19
N GLN A 49 15.91 -11.86 -2.99
CA GLN A 49 15.97 -11.45 -4.39
C GLN A 49 16.31 -9.94 -4.52
N TYR A 50 15.97 -9.15 -3.48
CA TYR A 50 16.15 -7.69 -3.47
C TYR A 50 16.92 -7.24 -2.22
N PRO A 51 18.26 -7.21 -2.22
CA PRO A 51 19.07 -6.76 -1.08
C PRO A 51 18.75 -5.33 -0.62
N ALA A 52 18.37 -4.45 -1.56
CA ALA A 52 17.95 -3.08 -1.26
C ALA A 52 16.73 -3.03 -0.34
N ALA A 53 15.79 -3.98 -0.47
CA ALA A 53 14.61 -4.06 0.40
C ALA A 53 14.99 -4.38 1.85
N VAL A 54 15.97 -5.26 2.07
CA VAL A 54 16.51 -5.56 3.42
C VAL A 54 17.24 -4.35 3.99
N THR A 55 17.96 -3.65 3.15
CA THR A 55 18.65 -2.41 3.56
C THR A 55 17.64 -1.35 3.97
N ALA A 56 16.55 -1.15 3.22
CA ALA A 56 15.48 -0.25 3.59
C ALA A 56 14.81 -0.66 4.90
N LEU A 57 14.49 -1.96 5.06
CA LEU A 57 13.90 -2.51 6.29
C LEU A 57 14.76 -2.19 7.52
N THR A 58 16.05 -2.43 7.43
CA THR A 58 16.97 -2.31 8.58
C THR A 58 17.38 -0.87 8.85
N LYS A 59 17.79 -0.13 7.81
CA LYS A 59 18.32 1.23 7.98
C LYS A 59 17.24 2.29 8.15
N THR A 60 16.15 2.19 7.36
CA THR A 60 15.09 3.21 7.40
C THR A 60 14.03 2.88 8.44
N PHE A 61 13.60 1.62 8.53
CA PHE A 61 12.52 1.21 9.42
C PHE A 61 13.00 0.63 10.77
N GLY A 62 14.27 0.27 10.90
CA GLY A 62 14.86 -0.22 12.15
C GLY A 62 14.46 -1.65 12.51
N HIS A 63 13.89 -2.41 11.58
CA HIS A 63 13.52 -3.81 11.77
C HIS A 63 14.66 -4.74 11.38
N LYS A 64 14.87 -5.82 12.14
CA LYS A 64 15.95 -6.77 11.88
C LYS A 64 15.64 -7.74 10.75
N GLU A 65 14.36 -8.10 10.61
CA GLU A 65 13.89 -9.10 9.65
C GLU A 65 12.45 -8.82 9.23
N PHE A 66 12.05 -9.32 8.08
CA PHE A 66 10.67 -9.29 7.62
C PHE A 66 9.81 -10.20 8.50
N GLN A 67 8.59 -9.75 8.79
CA GLN A 67 7.61 -10.54 9.53
C GLN A 67 6.55 -11.10 8.59
N LEU A 68 5.87 -12.15 9.03
CA LEU A 68 4.81 -12.79 8.25
C LEU A 68 5.28 -13.11 6.81
N LYS A 69 4.50 -12.70 5.83
CA LYS A 69 4.79 -12.85 4.39
C LYS A 69 5.26 -11.53 3.73
N GLN A 70 5.72 -10.55 4.50
CA GLN A 70 6.14 -9.25 3.97
C GLN A 70 7.18 -9.38 2.85
N GLU A 71 8.21 -10.20 3.04
CA GLU A 71 9.25 -10.42 2.04
C GLU A 71 8.69 -10.94 0.71
N GLN A 72 7.75 -11.88 0.77
CA GLN A 72 7.11 -12.46 -0.41
C GLN A 72 6.26 -11.41 -1.14
N VAL A 73 5.50 -10.60 -0.39
CA VAL A 73 4.68 -9.52 -0.95
C VAL A 73 5.56 -8.46 -1.61
N ILE A 74 6.61 -8.02 -0.93
CA ILE A 74 7.54 -7.00 -1.44
C ILE A 74 8.23 -7.50 -2.70
N SER A 75 8.74 -8.75 -2.69
CA SER A 75 9.37 -9.35 -3.86
C SER A 75 8.42 -9.43 -5.05
N ARG A 76 7.16 -9.78 -4.81
CA ARG A 76 6.14 -9.84 -5.85
C ARG A 76 5.87 -8.45 -6.46
N ILE A 77 5.72 -7.41 -5.62
CA ILE A 77 5.50 -6.03 -6.07
C ILE A 77 6.72 -5.51 -6.86
N LEU A 78 7.93 -5.76 -6.38
CA LEU A 78 9.16 -5.35 -7.06
C LEU A 78 9.35 -6.09 -8.39
N GLY A 79 8.81 -7.30 -8.52
CA GLY A 79 8.73 -8.05 -9.77
C GLY A 79 7.69 -7.53 -10.77
N GLY A 80 6.87 -6.54 -10.39
CA GLY A 80 5.84 -5.93 -11.25
C GLY A 80 4.45 -6.56 -11.13
N ASP A 81 4.26 -7.48 -10.19
CA ASP A 81 2.97 -8.15 -9.96
C ASP A 81 2.13 -7.44 -8.89
N SER A 82 0.81 -7.61 -8.96
CA SER A 82 -0.13 -7.16 -7.94
C SER A 82 -0.20 -8.12 -6.76
N ALA A 83 -0.54 -7.61 -5.56
CA ALA A 83 -0.71 -8.40 -4.35
C ALA A 83 -1.87 -7.90 -3.50
N THR A 84 -2.66 -8.82 -2.96
CA THR A 84 -3.62 -8.55 -1.88
C THR A 84 -3.01 -9.01 -0.56
N VAL A 85 -3.02 -8.13 0.44
CA VAL A 85 -2.35 -8.37 1.72
C VAL A 85 -3.36 -8.33 2.85
N VAL A 86 -3.56 -9.48 3.50
CA VAL A 86 -4.41 -9.62 4.68
C VAL A 86 -3.53 -10.01 5.86
N PHE A 87 -3.19 -9.04 6.70
CA PHE A 87 -2.44 -9.24 7.93
C PHE A 87 -3.25 -8.73 9.12
N PRO A 88 -3.04 -9.26 10.32
CA PRO A 88 -3.66 -8.72 11.53
C PRO A 88 -3.26 -7.25 11.75
N THR A 89 -4.03 -6.53 12.56
CA THR A 89 -3.69 -5.17 12.99
C THR A 89 -2.32 -5.17 13.63
N GLY A 90 -1.48 -4.19 13.28
CA GLY A 90 -0.08 -4.16 13.74
C GLY A 90 0.87 -5.11 12.98
N GLY A 91 0.38 -5.92 12.05
CA GLY A 91 1.19 -6.87 11.27
C GLY A 91 2.11 -6.23 10.21
N GLY A 92 2.25 -4.91 10.20
CA GLY A 92 3.19 -4.20 9.31
C GLY A 92 2.75 -4.18 7.84
N LYS A 93 1.44 -4.12 7.56
CA LYS A 93 0.90 -3.99 6.19
C LYS A 93 1.54 -2.84 5.41
N SER A 94 1.72 -1.69 6.06
CA SER A 94 2.27 -0.48 5.43
C SER A 94 3.69 -0.69 4.87
N LEU A 95 4.51 -1.53 5.49
CA LEU A 95 5.85 -1.85 4.98
C LEU A 95 5.80 -2.52 3.60
N CYS A 96 4.72 -3.23 3.27
CA CYS A 96 4.56 -3.92 1.99
C CYS A 96 4.49 -2.95 0.79
N TYR A 97 4.12 -1.68 1.00
CA TYR A 97 4.15 -0.66 -0.05
C TYR A 97 5.19 0.43 0.21
N GLN A 98 5.57 0.68 1.47
CA GLN A 98 6.58 1.68 1.81
C GLN A 98 7.99 1.23 1.39
N ILE A 99 8.35 -0.03 1.62
CA ILE A 99 9.67 -0.55 1.22
C ILE A 99 9.83 -0.55 -0.31
N PRO A 100 8.90 -1.07 -1.12
CA PRO A 100 8.99 -0.96 -2.58
C PRO A 100 9.19 0.49 -3.06
N ALA A 101 8.46 1.45 -2.48
CA ALA A 101 8.60 2.87 -2.83
C ALA A 101 10.03 3.40 -2.68
N LEU A 102 10.78 2.90 -1.70
CA LEU A 102 12.16 3.32 -1.44
C LEU A 102 13.16 2.67 -2.39
N VAL A 103 12.87 1.45 -2.86
CA VAL A 103 13.85 0.65 -3.60
C VAL A 103 13.59 0.56 -5.11
N PHE A 104 12.51 1.14 -5.62
CA PHE A 104 12.26 1.16 -7.06
C PHE A 104 13.42 1.75 -7.86
N ALA A 105 14.08 2.80 -7.33
CA ALA A 105 15.25 3.39 -7.99
C ALA A 105 16.42 2.41 -8.10
N ASP A 106 16.64 1.58 -7.07
CA ASP A 106 17.69 0.56 -7.07
C ASP A 106 17.35 -0.60 -8.01
N VAL A 107 16.06 -0.99 -8.06
CA VAL A 107 15.58 -2.05 -8.97
C VAL A 107 15.67 -1.60 -10.42
N ASP A 108 15.36 -0.34 -10.70
CA ASP A 108 15.39 0.23 -12.05
C ASP A 108 16.78 0.73 -12.45
N ALA A 109 17.80 0.58 -11.61
CA ALA A 109 19.17 1.02 -11.89
C ALA A 109 19.69 0.46 -13.22
N GLY A 110 20.02 1.35 -14.15
CA GLY A 110 20.46 1.01 -15.50
C GLY A 110 19.34 0.83 -16.54
N SER A 111 18.06 0.83 -16.13
CA SER A 111 16.91 0.74 -17.05
C SER A 111 16.12 2.06 -17.15
N ARG A 112 16.20 2.91 -16.14
CA ARG A 112 15.56 4.24 -16.09
C ARG A 112 16.55 5.32 -15.69
N SER A 113 16.28 6.54 -16.11
CA SER A 113 17.08 7.70 -15.72
C SER A 113 16.87 8.05 -14.24
N GLU A 114 17.84 8.74 -13.65
CA GLU A 114 17.75 9.24 -12.29
C GLU A 114 16.51 10.15 -12.12
N GLY A 115 15.73 9.92 -11.07
CA GLY A 115 14.47 10.63 -10.81
C GLY A 115 13.26 10.12 -11.61
N GLU A 116 13.41 9.09 -12.46
CA GLU A 116 12.31 8.51 -13.26
C GLU A 116 11.79 7.17 -12.72
N SER A 117 12.13 6.79 -11.50
CA SER A 117 11.62 5.57 -10.85
C SER A 117 10.15 5.63 -10.48
N GLY A 118 9.52 6.80 -10.64
CA GLY A 118 8.11 7.01 -10.31
C GLY A 118 7.84 7.05 -8.80
N ILE A 119 6.56 7.09 -8.45
CA ILE A 119 6.12 7.16 -7.05
C ILE A 119 5.20 5.99 -6.68
N THR A 120 5.04 5.78 -5.38
CA THR A 120 3.93 5.00 -4.82
C THR A 120 2.81 5.96 -4.43
N LEU A 121 1.64 5.81 -5.06
CA LEU A 121 0.41 6.48 -4.67
C LEU A 121 -0.34 5.60 -3.66
N VAL A 122 -0.58 6.12 -2.46
CA VAL A 122 -1.31 5.43 -1.40
C VAL A 122 -2.66 6.09 -1.23
N VAL A 123 -3.72 5.31 -1.46
CA VAL A 123 -5.10 5.73 -1.23
C VAL A 123 -5.55 5.21 0.13
N SER A 124 -5.93 6.10 1.03
CA SER A 124 -6.39 5.75 2.38
C SER A 124 -7.53 6.66 2.82
N PRO A 125 -8.58 6.11 3.49
CA PRO A 125 -9.74 6.88 3.93
C PRO A 125 -9.49 7.75 5.15
N LEU A 126 -8.48 7.45 5.92
CA LEU A 126 -8.27 8.04 7.24
C LEU A 126 -7.19 9.13 7.18
N ILE A 127 -7.62 10.39 7.06
CA ILE A 127 -6.71 11.55 6.94
C ILE A 127 -5.72 11.63 8.12
N ALA A 128 -6.18 11.37 9.36
CA ALA A 128 -5.30 11.38 10.52
C ALA A 128 -4.20 10.32 10.40
N LEU A 129 -4.56 9.09 10.01
CA LEU A 129 -3.60 8.01 9.82
C LEU A 129 -2.60 8.31 8.71
N MET A 130 -3.06 8.91 7.59
CA MET A 130 -2.16 9.33 6.51
C MET A 130 -1.12 10.35 7.01
N LYS A 131 -1.54 11.33 7.79
CA LYS A 131 -0.63 12.34 8.37
C LYS A 131 0.39 11.69 9.30
N ASP A 132 -0.05 10.85 10.23
CA ASP A 132 0.84 10.13 11.13
C ASP A 132 1.88 9.28 10.36
N GLN A 133 1.45 8.58 9.32
CA GLN A 133 2.36 7.79 8.49
C GLN A 133 3.37 8.66 7.73
N VAL A 134 2.94 9.79 7.16
CA VAL A 134 3.83 10.71 6.46
C VAL A 134 4.81 11.35 7.43
N ASP A 135 4.38 11.79 8.60
CA ASP A 135 5.24 12.38 9.62
C ASP A 135 6.35 11.41 10.05
N VAL A 136 6.00 10.14 10.29
CA VAL A 136 6.97 9.09 10.62
C VAL A 136 7.95 8.85 9.46
N LEU A 137 7.48 8.85 8.22
CA LEU A 137 8.33 8.67 7.04
C LEU A 137 9.30 9.86 6.87
N VAL A 138 8.81 11.08 7.01
CA VAL A 138 9.63 12.31 6.91
C VAL A 138 10.68 12.35 8.01
N GLN A 139 10.33 12.00 9.26
CA GLN A 139 11.29 11.89 10.37
C GLN A 139 12.39 10.86 10.10
N ARG A 140 12.10 9.84 9.29
CA ARG A 140 13.08 8.84 8.83
C ARG A 140 13.85 9.26 7.58
N GLY A 141 13.68 10.48 7.11
CA GLY A 141 14.35 11.01 5.92
C GLY A 141 13.72 10.58 4.60
N VAL A 142 12.53 9.99 4.62
CA VAL A 142 11.80 9.59 3.41
C VAL A 142 11.00 10.76 2.86
N LYS A 143 11.12 11.04 1.58
CA LYS A 143 10.34 12.06 0.88
C LYS A 143 8.91 11.57 0.64
N ALA A 144 8.01 11.93 1.52
CA ALA A 144 6.58 11.59 1.48
C ALA A 144 5.72 12.83 1.72
N ALA A 145 4.52 12.88 1.15
CA ALA A 145 3.56 13.95 1.34
C ALA A 145 2.12 13.43 1.34
N THR A 146 1.19 14.27 1.85
CA THR A 146 -0.27 14.03 1.73
C THR A 146 -0.90 15.09 0.84
N ILE A 147 -1.95 14.69 0.10
CA ILE A 147 -2.91 15.60 -0.53
C ILE A 147 -4.31 15.23 -0.02
N ASP A 148 -4.84 16.06 0.86
CA ASP A 148 -6.16 15.91 1.47
C ASP A 148 -6.91 17.26 1.50
N SER A 149 -8.14 17.27 2.01
CA SER A 149 -8.98 18.47 2.06
C SER A 149 -8.52 19.53 3.05
N THR A 150 -7.57 19.21 3.93
CA THR A 150 -7.08 20.15 4.97
C THR A 150 -5.87 20.96 4.50
N LYS A 151 -5.28 20.63 3.34
CA LYS A 151 -4.12 21.31 2.79
C LYS A 151 -4.47 22.67 2.20
N SER A 152 -3.64 23.65 2.48
CA SER A 152 -3.72 24.95 1.82
C SER A 152 -3.37 24.84 0.32
N ARG A 153 -3.77 25.85 -0.44
CA ARG A 153 -3.42 25.93 -1.87
C ARG A 153 -1.89 25.94 -2.08
N GLU A 154 -1.17 26.61 -1.20
CA GLU A 154 0.30 26.73 -1.27
C GLU A 154 0.96 25.38 -1.04
N GLU A 155 0.56 24.64 0.00
CA GLU A 155 1.05 23.29 0.29
C GLU A 155 0.73 22.31 -0.87
N TYR A 156 -0.45 22.44 -1.45
CA TYR A 156 -0.85 21.64 -2.61
C TYR A 156 0.07 21.91 -3.81
N LEU A 157 0.30 23.17 -4.16
CA LEU A 157 1.16 23.56 -5.27
C LEU A 157 2.61 23.12 -5.05
N HIS A 158 3.12 23.27 -3.83
CA HIS A 158 4.45 22.78 -3.46
C HIS A 158 4.57 21.26 -3.64
N THR A 159 3.56 20.51 -3.18
CA THR A 159 3.53 19.04 -3.37
C THR A 159 3.51 18.67 -4.86
N CYS A 160 2.74 19.38 -5.70
CA CYS A 160 2.72 19.18 -7.13
C CYS A 160 4.08 19.47 -7.80
N GLU A 161 4.81 20.47 -7.31
CA GLU A 161 6.17 20.76 -7.78
C GLU A 161 7.14 19.62 -7.43
N MET A 162 7.13 19.13 -6.19
CA MET A 162 7.93 17.97 -5.78
C MET A 162 7.65 16.73 -6.62
N LEU A 163 6.38 16.51 -7.01
CA LEU A 163 5.99 15.39 -7.88
C LEU A 163 6.59 15.54 -9.29
N ARG A 164 6.52 16.72 -9.89
CA ARG A 164 7.09 16.99 -11.21
C ARG A 164 8.61 16.87 -11.23
N ASN A 165 9.25 17.25 -10.14
CA ASN A 165 10.71 17.16 -9.98
C ASN A 165 11.19 15.72 -9.70
N GLY A 166 10.27 14.78 -9.39
CA GLY A 166 10.62 13.41 -9.04
C GLY A 166 11.24 13.27 -7.65
N GLU A 167 10.97 14.22 -6.76
CA GLU A 167 11.52 14.26 -5.40
C GLU A 167 10.79 13.31 -4.45
N LEU A 168 9.47 13.12 -4.63
CA LEU A 168 8.67 12.27 -3.76
C LEU A 168 8.87 10.79 -4.06
N LYS A 169 8.81 9.98 -3.01
CA LYS A 169 8.75 8.52 -3.08
C LYS A 169 7.34 8.01 -2.84
N LEU A 170 6.61 8.65 -1.92
CA LEU A 170 5.22 8.30 -1.58
C LEU A 170 4.35 9.56 -1.57
N LEU A 171 3.17 9.42 -2.17
CA LEU A 171 2.08 10.37 -2.07
C LEU A 171 0.87 9.68 -1.47
N TYR A 172 0.36 10.21 -0.37
CA TYR A 172 -0.89 9.75 0.24
C TYR A 172 -2.02 10.67 -0.19
N CYS A 173 -3.16 10.09 -0.57
CA CYS A 173 -4.36 10.86 -0.89
C CYS A 173 -5.61 10.19 -0.33
N ALA A 174 -6.61 11.02 -0.06
CA ALA A 174 -7.95 10.54 0.25
C ALA A 174 -8.66 10.10 -1.04
N PRO A 175 -9.54 9.09 -0.98
CA PRO A 175 -10.18 8.49 -2.16
C PRO A 175 -10.95 9.49 -3.01
N GLU A 176 -11.62 10.46 -2.39
CA GLU A 176 -12.38 11.51 -3.08
C GLU A 176 -11.51 12.37 -4.01
N ARG A 177 -10.18 12.37 -3.81
CA ARG A 177 -9.25 13.08 -4.70
C ARG A 177 -9.15 12.44 -6.08
N LEU A 178 -9.38 11.14 -6.19
CA LEU A 178 -9.36 10.44 -7.46
C LEU A 178 -10.54 10.82 -8.37
N ASN A 179 -11.62 11.37 -7.81
CA ASN A 179 -12.75 11.92 -8.56
C ASN A 179 -12.53 13.38 -9.01
N ASN A 180 -11.42 14.01 -8.61
CA ASN A 180 -11.11 15.38 -9.00
C ASN A 180 -10.25 15.38 -10.27
N GLU A 181 -10.81 15.84 -11.38
CA GLU A 181 -10.13 15.89 -12.69
C GLU A 181 -8.80 16.65 -12.64
N GLY A 182 -8.73 17.76 -11.89
CA GLY A 182 -7.50 18.54 -11.74
C GLY A 182 -6.41 17.76 -11.00
N PHE A 183 -6.78 16.95 -10.02
CA PHE A 183 -5.84 16.06 -9.33
C PHE A 183 -5.35 14.95 -10.27
N VAL A 184 -6.26 14.28 -10.97
CA VAL A 184 -5.92 13.22 -11.93
C VAL A 184 -5.01 13.76 -13.04
N GLU A 185 -5.29 14.96 -13.55
CA GLU A 185 -4.43 15.60 -14.55
C GLU A 185 -3.01 15.87 -14.01
N GLN A 186 -2.87 16.32 -12.75
CA GLN A 186 -1.54 16.47 -12.13
C GLN A 186 -0.79 15.13 -12.02
N MET A 187 -1.49 14.03 -11.82
CA MET A 187 -0.84 12.69 -11.73
C MET A 187 -0.19 12.27 -13.05
N LYS A 188 -0.69 12.74 -14.20
CA LYS A 188 -0.09 12.49 -15.52
C LYS A 188 1.28 13.19 -15.69
N HIS A 189 1.54 14.23 -14.92
CA HIS A 189 2.79 15.00 -14.97
C HIS A 189 3.84 14.55 -13.95
N ILE A 190 3.58 13.46 -13.22
CA ILE A 190 4.57 12.88 -12.30
C ILE A 190 5.75 12.34 -13.08
N ARG A 191 6.94 12.77 -12.72
CA ARG A 191 8.17 12.27 -13.32
C ARG A 191 8.33 10.78 -13.02
N GLY A 192 8.40 9.95 -14.06
CA GLY A 192 8.42 8.48 -13.94
C GLY A 192 7.06 7.83 -13.68
N GLY A 193 5.99 8.62 -13.50
CA GLY A 193 4.61 8.14 -13.33
C GLY A 193 4.31 7.50 -11.97
N ILE A 194 3.15 6.87 -11.86
CA ILE A 194 2.76 6.07 -10.69
C ILE A 194 3.30 4.65 -10.89
N ARG A 195 4.25 4.26 -10.07
CA ARG A 195 4.89 2.95 -10.12
C ARG A 195 4.12 1.88 -9.36
N LEU A 196 3.49 2.27 -8.26
CA LEU A 196 2.65 1.42 -7.43
C LEU A 196 1.43 2.21 -6.96
N LEU A 197 0.25 1.62 -7.12
CA LEU A 197 -0.96 2.06 -6.46
C LEU A 197 -1.21 1.14 -5.26
N ALA A 198 -1.18 1.68 -4.07
CA ALA A 198 -1.50 0.98 -2.84
C ALA A 198 -2.85 1.48 -2.29
N VAL A 199 -3.79 0.56 -2.06
CA VAL A 199 -5.07 0.86 -1.42
C VAL A 199 -5.01 0.35 0.00
N ASP A 200 -4.89 1.27 0.95
CA ASP A 200 -4.89 0.96 2.38
C ASP A 200 -6.32 0.93 2.91
N GLU A 201 -6.57 0.11 3.94
CA GLU A 201 -7.90 -0.09 4.52
C GLU A 201 -8.96 -0.43 3.45
N ALA A 202 -8.61 -1.36 2.54
CA ALA A 202 -9.41 -1.69 1.36
C ALA A 202 -10.85 -2.17 1.69
N HIS A 203 -11.12 -2.61 2.93
CA HIS A 203 -12.45 -2.96 3.39
C HIS A 203 -13.43 -1.77 3.35
N CYS A 204 -12.92 -0.54 3.48
CA CYS A 204 -13.73 0.67 3.36
C CYS A 204 -14.26 0.93 1.94
N ILE A 205 -13.70 0.27 0.91
CA ILE A 205 -14.17 0.42 -0.47
C ILE A 205 -15.63 -0.04 -0.61
N SER A 206 -16.05 -1.07 0.11
CA SER A 206 -17.43 -1.57 0.09
C SER A 206 -18.42 -0.56 0.69
N GLU A 207 -18.05 0.16 1.72
CA GLU A 207 -18.86 1.20 2.36
C GLU A 207 -18.93 2.47 1.49
N TRP A 208 -17.88 2.70 0.68
CA TRP A 208 -17.80 3.84 -0.23
C TRP A 208 -18.25 3.51 -1.66
N GLY A 209 -18.69 2.28 -1.90
CA GLY A 209 -19.08 1.78 -3.21
C GLY A 209 -20.11 2.65 -3.95
N HIS A 210 -20.90 3.47 -3.25
CA HIS A 210 -21.79 4.47 -3.84
C HIS A 210 -21.11 5.82 -4.10
N ALA A 211 -20.07 6.19 -3.35
CA ALA A 211 -19.33 7.44 -3.50
C ALA A 211 -18.08 7.30 -4.41
N PHE A 212 -17.57 6.08 -4.55
CA PHE A 212 -16.36 5.76 -5.31
C PHE A 212 -16.65 5.34 -6.77
N ARG A 213 -17.90 5.44 -7.22
CA ARG A 213 -18.40 4.93 -8.50
C ARG A 213 -18.73 6.05 -9.50
N PRO A 214 -18.90 5.77 -10.78
CA PRO A 214 -18.93 4.55 -11.58
C PRO A 214 -17.69 4.26 -12.44
N ASP A 215 -16.71 5.16 -12.50
CA ASP A 215 -15.66 5.16 -13.53
C ASP A 215 -14.49 4.20 -13.26
N TYR A 216 -14.53 3.46 -12.13
CA TYR A 216 -13.49 2.49 -11.75
C TYR A 216 -13.76 1.07 -12.26
N LEU A 217 -14.94 0.83 -12.87
CA LEU A 217 -15.35 -0.48 -13.41
C LEU A 217 -15.60 -0.49 -14.90
N SER A 218 -15.28 0.58 -15.61
CA SER A 218 -15.34 0.68 -17.07
C SER A 218 -13.96 0.55 -17.71
#